data_965d41277aefb0fa1e5abb26259ecd0d
#
_entry.id   965d41277aefb0fa1e5abb26259ecd0d
#
_cell.length_a   1.000
_cell.length_b   1.000
_cell.length_c   1.000
_cell.angle_alpha   90.00
_cell.angle_beta   90.00
_cell.angle_gamma   90.00
#
_symmetry.space_group_name_H-M   'P 1'
#
loop_
_entity.id
_entity.type
_entity.pdbx_description
1 polymer ?
#
loop_
_entity_poly.entity_id
_entity_poly.type
_entity_poly.pdbx_seq_one_letter_code
_entity_poly.pdbx_strand_id
1 'polypeptide(L)'
;MRSHYCGHLNKSLVGQTVELCGWVNRRRDLGGLIFIDMRDREGVVQVVVDPDMADVFAVANQLRSEFCIKLTGEVRARPESQINKEMATGEVELLARSLEIINRSDVLPLDFNQKNSEEQRLKYRYLDLRRPEMSDRIKLRAKASSFVRRFLDTHGFLDIETPVLTKATPEGARDYLVPSRVHKGSFYALPQSPQLFKQLLMMSGFDRYYQIVKCFRDEDLRADRQPEFTQIDIETSFMTAEQVRAVTEKMIREMWLELLNVDLGDFPIMPYSEAMRRFGSDKPDLRNPMELVDVADLLKDVDFKVFSGPANDPKGRVAALRIPGGAALTRKQIDEYTAFVAIYGAKGLAWLKVNDLAAGMEGIQSPVAKFLTEEIIQAIIERTQAQTGDIILFGADSAKVVAEALGALRLKAGKELGITNESAWAPLWVVDFPMFESDDEGNVAAMHHPFTSPLNLSPEQLKANPEEALSNAYDMVLNGYEVGGGSVRIHNAEMQSAVFDILGITPEEQRLKFGFLLDALKFGTPPHAGLAFGLDRLVMLLCGTENIRDVIAFPKTTAAACLMTDAPSLANPAALEELAIAVKLATKDKA
;
A
#
# COMPACT_ATOMS: atom_id res chain seq x y z
N MET A 1 5.05 -36.24 -14.70
CA MET A 1 4.36 -36.68 -13.51
C MET A 1 2.87 -36.31 -13.55
N ARG A 2 2.49 -35.22 -14.20
CA ARG A 2 1.10 -34.88 -14.51
C ARG A 2 0.96 -34.54 -15.99
N SER A 3 -0.19 -34.83 -16.60
CA SER A 3 -0.53 -34.41 -17.95
C SER A 3 -1.33 -33.11 -17.96
N HIS A 4 -2.17 -32.90 -16.94
CA HIS A 4 -3.08 -31.77 -16.82
C HIS A 4 -3.13 -31.25 -15.37
N TYR A 5 -3.57 -30.00 -15.20
CA TYR A 5 -3.98 -29.47 -13.91
C TYR A 5 -5.44 -29.80 -13.61
N CYS A 6 -5.76 -30.00 -12.32
CA CYS A 6 -7.13 -30.31 -11.88
C CYS A 6 -8.13 -29.26 -12.36
N GLY A 7 -7.80 -27.98 -12.17
CA GLY A 7 -8.68 -26.86 -12.52
C GLY A 7 -8.87 -26.62 -14.02
N HIS A 8 -8.09 -27.27 -14.88
CA HIS A 8 -8.18 -27.12 -16.35
C HIS A 8 -9.03 -28.18 -17.04
N LEU A 9 -9.56 -29.16 -16.30
CA LEU A 9 -10.41 -30.18 -16.90
C LEU A 9 -11.76 -29.58 -17.32
N ASN A 10 -12.19 -29.92 -18.54
CA ASN A 10 -13.42 -29.42 -19.13
C ASN A 10 -14.00 -30.42 -20.13
N LYS A 11 -15.17 -30.11 -20.72
CA LYS A 11 -15.89 -31.00 -21.67
C LYS A 11 -15.07 -31.39 -22.90
N SER A 12 -14.10 -30.60 -23.33
CA SER A 12 -13.27 -30.93 -24.51
C SER A 12 -12.36 -32.12 -24.28
N LEU A 13 -12.13 -32.50 -23.02
CA LEU A 13 -11.28 -33.62 -22.61
C LEU A 13 -12.05 -34.91 -22.34
N VAL A 14 -13.38 -34.90 -22.48
CA VAL A 14 -14.23 -36.10 -22.25
C VAL A 14 -13.76 -37.26 -23.11
N GLY A 15 -13.62 -38.43 -22.49
CA GLY A 15 -13.10 -39.66 -23.10
C GLY A 15 -11.57 -39.76 -23.08
N GLN A 16 -10.84 -38.73 -22.70
CA GLN A 16 -9.37 -38.78 -22.59
C GLN A 16 -8.96 -39.31 -21.22
N THR A 17 -7.86 -40.05 -21.23
CA THR A 17 -7.18 -40.45 -20.01
C THR A 17 -6.15 -39.40 -19.61
N VAL A 18 -6.20 -38.91 -18.39
CA VAL A 18 -5.31 -37.88 -17.87
C VAL A 18 -4.61 -38.34 -16.59
N GLU A 19 -3.41 -37.80 -16.35
CA GLU A 19 -2.69 -37.96 -15.09
C GLU A 19 -2.76 -36.64 -14.30
N LEU A 20 -3.18 -36.74 -13.04
CA LEU A 20 -3.26 -35.61 -12.11
C LEU A 20 -2.37 -35.86 -10.87
N CYS A 21 -1.83 -34.78 -10.34
CA CYS A 21 -1.12 -34.77 -9.07
C CYS A 21 -1.64 -33.59 -8.22
N GLY A 22 -1.89 -33.80 -6.95
CA GLY A 22 -2.41 -32.76 -6.07
C GLY A 22 -2.71 -33.30 -4.69
N TRP A 23 -3.61 -32.62 -4.00
CA TRP A 23 -4.01 -32.92 -2.63
C TRP A 23 -5.47 -33.30 -2.53
N VAL A 24 -5.80 -34.18 -1.59
CA VAL A 24 -7.18 -34.50 -1.23
C VAL A 24 -7.78 -33.32 -0.48
N ASN A 25 -8.62 -32.55 -1.16
CA ASN A 25 -9.34 -31.43 -0.56
C ASN A 25 -10.50 -31.93 0.32
N ARG A 26 -11.24 -32.90 -0.18
CA ARG A 26 -12.35 -33.55 0.52
C ARG A 26 -12.55 -34.97 0.02
N ARG A 27 -12.88 -35.89 0.94
CA ARG A 27 -13.31 -37.27 0.65
C ARG A 27 -14.73 -37.48 1.16
N ARG A 28 -15.56 -38.11 0.35
CA ARG A 28 -16.94 -38.50 0.70
C ARG A 28 -17.15 -39.96 0.31
N ASP A 29 -17.87 -40.70 1.13
CA ASP A 29 -18.32 -42.07 0.84
C ASP A 29 -19.86 -42.00 0.77
N LEU A 30 -20.41 -42.25 -0.40
CA LEU A 30 -21.84 -42.12 -0.67
C LEU A 30 -22.32 -43.38 -1.36
N GLY A 31 -22.95 -44.27 -0.59
CA GLY A 31 -23.57 -45.48 -1.16
C GLY A 31 -22.57 -46.47 -1.77
N GLY A 32 -21.36 -46.56 -1.26
CA GLY A 32 -20.33 -47.46 -1.76
C GLY A 32 -19.45 -46.87 -2.87
N LEU A 33 -19.72 -45.68 -3.35
CA LEU A 33 -18.86 -44.92 -4.25
C LEU A 33 -18.03 -43.93 -3.40
N ILE A 34 -16.73 -43.80 -3.67
CA ILE A 34 -15.89 -42.81 -3.05
C ILE A 34 -15.71 -41.63 -4.00
N PHE A 35 -16.02 -40.43 -3.50
CA PHE A 35 -15.80 -39.17 -4.20
C PHE A 35 -14.64 -38.44 -3.55
N ILE A 36 -13.69 -37.98 -4.37
CA ILE A 36 -12.53 -37.19 -3.93
C ILE A 36 -12.57 -35.87 -4.68
N ASP A 37 -12.62 -34.77 -3.93
CA ASP A 37 -12.35 -33.45 -4.49
C ASP A 37 -10.83 -33.28 -4.46
N MET A 38 -10.17 -33.41 -5.59
CA MET A 38 -8.72 -33.28 -5.74
C MET A 38 -8.36 -31.86 -6.13
N ARG A 39 -7.42 -31.27 -5.43
CA ARG A 39 -6.99 -29.89 -5.60
C ARG A 39 -5.55 -29.80 -6.02
N ASP A 40 -5.28 -28.88 -6.93
CA ASP A 40 -3.93 -28.37 -7.21
C ASP A 40 -3.93 -26.83 -7.29
N ARG A 41 -2.85 -26.23 -7.81
CA ARG A 41 -2.71 -24.78 -7.94
C ARG A 41 -3.82 -24.14 -8.79
N GLU A 42 -4.33 -24.84 -9.79
CA GLU A 42 -5.28 -24.27 -10.76
C GLU A 42 -6.74 -24.51 -10.39
N GLY A 43 -7.00 -25.37 -9.41
CA GLY A 43 -8.36 -25.57 -8.93
C GLY A 43 -8.64 -26.97 -8.41
N VAL A 44 -9.92 -27.32 -8.40
CA VAL A 44 -10.46 -28.57 -7.86
C VAL A 44 -11.21 -29.32 -8.94
N VAL A 45 -11.08 -30.65 -8.94
CA VAL A 45 -11.89 -31.54 -9.76
C VAL A 45 -12.45 -32.70 -8.92
N GLN A 46 -13.66 -33.12 -9.20
CA GLN A 46 -14.23 -34.33 -8.58
C GLN A 46 -13.69 -35.58 -9.26
N VAL A 47 -13.21 -36.49 -8.44
CA VAL A 47 -12.79 -37.84 -8.83
C VAL A 47 -13.78 -38.85 -8.24
N VAL A 48 -14.19 -39.81 -9.05
CA VAL A 48 -15.05 -40.92 -8.65
C VAL A 48 -14.22 -42.19 -8.63
N VAL A 49 -14.30 -42.94 -7.54
CA VAL A 49 -13.69 -44.26 -7.40
C VAL A 49 -14.77 -45.32 -7.30
N ASP A 50 -14.78 -46.21 -8.29
CA ASP A 50 -15.74 -47.27 -8.38
C ASP A 50 -15.30 -48.47 -7.52
N PRO A 51 -16.17 -49.11 -6.70
CA PRO A 51 -15.84 -50.27 -5.89
C PRO A 51 -15.43 -51.49 -6.76
N ASP A 52 -15.82 -51.54 -8.02
CA ASP A 52 -15.41 -52.62 -8.94
C ASP A 52 -13.91 -52.55 -9.27
N MET A 53 -13.28 -51.43 -9.03
CA MET A 53 -11.81 -51.25 -9.09
C MET A 53 -11.19 -51.52 -7.72
N ALA A 54 -11.15 -52.76 -7.25
CA ALA A 54 -10.82 -53.13 -5.89
C ALA A 54 -9.52 -52.55 -5.36
N ASP A 55 -8.43 -52.53 -6.17
CA ASP A 55 -7.12 -52.03 -5.76
C ASP A 55 -7.15 -50.49 -5.57
N VAL A 56 -7.80 -49.78 -6.51
CA VAL A 56 -7.94 -48.31 -6.42
C VAL A 56 -8.85 -47.93 -5.25
N PHE A 57 -9.93 -48.67 -5.06
CA PHE A 57 -10.87 -48.47 -3.97
C PHE A 57 -10.23 -48.68 -2.60
N ALA A 58 -9.37 -49.70 -2.47
CA ALA A 58 -8.62 -49.99 -1.23
C ALA A 58 -7.69 -48.81 -0.86
N VAL A 59 -7.02 -48.18 -1.84
CA VAL A 59 -6.20 -46.99 -1.62
C VAL A 59 -7.08 -45.79 -1.26
N ALA A 60 -8.20 -45.59 -1.99
CA ALA A 60 -9.12 -44.48 -1.75
C ALA A 60 -9.72 -44.52 -0.32
N ASN A 61 -9.94 -45.70 0.24
CA ASN A 61 -10.40 -45.86 1.63
C ASN A 61 -9.42 -45.35 2.68
N GLN A 62 -8.11 -45.30 2.37
CA GLN A 62 -7.08 -44.81 3.26
C GLN A 62 -6.92 -43.30 3.24
N LEU A 63 -7.46 -42.64 2.23
CA LEU A 63 -7.28 -41.20 2.02
C LEU A 63 -7.86 -40.36 3.16
N ARG A 64 -7.14 -39.33 3.52
CA ARG A 64 -7.55 -38.26 4.44
C ARG A 64 -7.28 -36.91 3.79
N SER A 65 -7.87 -35.89 4.35
CA SER A 65 -7.65 -34.50 3.90
C SER A 65 -6.15 -34.19 3.83
N GLU A 66 -5.78 -33.48 2.78
CA GLU A 66 -4.41 -33.02 2.50
C GLU A 66 -3.38 -34.11 2.20
N PHE A 67 -3.79 -35.37 2.03
CA PHE A 67 -2.88 -36.38 1.46
C PHE A 67 -2.46 -35.93 0.05
N CYS A 68 -1.18 -36.00 -0.25
CA CYS A 68 -0.66 -35.77 -1.60
C CYS A 68 -0.79 -37.05 -2.42
N ILE A 69 -1.49 -36.98 -3.56
CA ILE A 69 -1.83 -38.13 -4.38
C ILE A 69 -1.49 -37.90 -5.84
N LYS A 70 -1.27 -39.01 -6.53
CA LYS A 70 -1.24 -39.10 -8.00
C LYS A 70 -2.33 -40.04 -8.42
N LEU A 71 -3.03 -39.69 -9.48
CA LEU A 71 -4.02 -40.58 -10.08
C LEU A 71 -4.03 -40.48 -11.59
N THR A 72 -4.43 -41.56 -12.23
CA THR A 72 -4.76 -41.63 -13.64
C THR A 72 -6.24 -41.96 -13.76
N GLY A 73 -6.96 -41.28 -14.63
CA GLY A 73 -8.38 -41.50 -14.80
C GLY A 73 -8.89 -41.00 -16.14
N GLU A 74 -10.09 -41.41 -16.44
CA GLU A 74 -10.82 -41.01 -17.65
C GLU A 74 -11.76 -39.85 -17.34
N VAL A 75 -11.68 -38.78 -18.13
CA VAL A 75 -12.55 -37.61 -18.00
C VAL A 75 -13.93 -37.98 -18.57
N ARG A 76 -14.98 -37.80 -17.78
CA ARG A 76 -16.36 -38.00 -18.21
C ARG A 76 -17.25 -36.80 -17.91
N ALA A 77 -18.25 -36.57 -18.73
CA ALA A 77 -19.27 -35.56 -18.48
C ALA A 77 -20.16 -35.98 -17.31
N ARG A 78 -20.51 -35.03 -16.45
CA ARG A 78 -21.55 -35.26 -15.43
C ARG A 78 -22.94 -35.19 -16.08
N PRO A 79 -23.89 -35.98 -15.61
CA PRO A 79 -25.31 -35.81 -15.98
C PRO A 79 -25.76 -34.37 -15.64
N GLU A 80 -26.67 -33.81 -16.41
CA GLU A 80 -27.16 -32.44 -16.19
C GLU A 80 -27.66 -32.18 -14.77
N SER A 81 -28.31 -33.16 -14.17
CA SER A 81 -28.81 -33.09 -12.79
C SER A 81 -27.70 -33.11 -11.72
N GLN A 82 -26.48 -33.42 -12.10
CA GLN A 82 -25.32 -33.53 -11.19
C GLN A 82 -24.24 -32.47 -11.46
N ILE A 83 -24.47 -31.56 -12.40
CA ILE A 83 -23.56 -30.45 -12.70
C ILE A 83 -23.47 -29.54 -11.48
N ASN A 84 -22.24 -29.31 -10.99
CA ASN A 84 -21.98 -28.38 -9.91
C ASN A 84 -21.58 -27.00 -10.48
N LYS A 85 -22.51 -26.05 -10.46
CA LYS A 85 -22.27 -24.69 -10.97
C LYS A 85 -21.31 -23.84 -10.13
N GLU A 86 -21.05 -24.25 -8.89
CA GLU A 86 -20.11 -23.56 -7.97
C GLU A 86 -18.65 -23.99 -8.19
N MET A 87 -18.43 -25.04 -8.98
CA MET A 87 -17.09 -25.56 -9.28
C MET A 87 -16.76 -25.27 -10.76
N ALA A 88 -15.62 -24.67 -11.04
CA ALA A 88 -15.21 -24.35 -12.42
C ALA A 88 -15.15 -25.60 -13.33
N THR A 89 -14.79 -26.75 -12.77
CA THR A 89 -14.76 -28.06 -13.45
C THR A 89 -16.05 -28.85 -13.29
N GLY A 90 -17.11 -28.26 -12.76
CA GLY A 90 -18.33 -28.96 -12.30
C GLY A 90 -19.15 -29.65 -13.36
N GLU A 91 -18.86 -29.44 -14.66
CA GLU A 91 -19.49 -30.15 -15.79
C GLU A 91 -18.85 -31.51 -16.07
N VAL A 92 -17.67 -31.78 -15.53
CA VAL A 92 -16.89 -33.01 -15.70
C VAL A 92 -16.50 -33.61 -14.36
N GLU A 93 -16.15 -34.88 -14.42
CA GLU A 93 -15.51 -35.58 -13.32
C GLU A 93 -14.51 -36.59 -13.88
N LEU A 94 -13.64 -37.12 -13.03
CA LEU A 94 -12.65 -38.09 -13.42
C LEU A 94 -13.00 -39.45 -12.83
N LEU A 95 -13.12 -40.48 -13.65
CA LEU A 95 -13.21 -41.86 -13.19
C LEU A 95 -11.82 -42.42 -12.97
N ALA A 96 -11.47 -42.67 -11.72
CA ALA A 96 -10.14 -43.15 -11.35
C ALA A 96 -9.84 -44.53 -11.94
N ARG A 97 -8.67 -44.68 -12.56
CA ARG A 97 -8.13 -45.96 -13.07
C ARG A 97 -6.93 -46.44 -12.28
N SER A 98 -6.15 -45.51 -11.75
CA SER A 98 -5.08 -45.82 -10.78
C SER A 98 -4.99 -44.71 -9.74
N LEU A 99 -4.55 -45.04 -8.56
CA LEU A 99 -4.43 -44.07 -7.45
C LEU A 99 -3.23 -44.47 -6.59
N GLU A 100 -2.34 -43.49 -6.34
CA GLU A 100 -1.14 -43.66 -5.51
C GLU A 100 -1.11 -42.56 -4.45
N ILE A 101 -0.82 -42.92 -3.22
CA ILE A 101 -0.50 -42.00 -2.14
C ILE A 101 0.97 -41.67 -2.25
N ILE A 102 1.30 -40.45 -2.69
CA ILE A 102 2.68 -39.96 -2.74
C ILE A 102 3.17 -39.69 -1.32
N ASN A 103 2.34 -38.98 -0.54
CA ASN A 103 2.66 -38.68 0.85
C ASN A 103 1.40 -38.54 1.70
N ARG A 104 1.47 -38.96 2.94
CA ARG A 104 0.41 -38.82 3.93
C ARG A 104 0.50 -37.43 4.59
N SER A 105 -0.58 -37.01 5.22
CA SER A 105 -0.65 -35.77 6.00
C SER A 105 -1.09 -36.10 7.42
N ASP A 106 -0.47 -35.44 8.38
CA ASP A 106 -1.05 -35.31 9.72
C ASP A 106 -2.24 -34.35 9.72
N VAL A 107 -2.94 -34.26 10.84
CA VAL A 107 -4.01 -33.30 11.04
C VAL A 107 -3.42 -31.89 10.96
N LEU A 108 -4.00 -31.05 10.09
CA LEU A 108 -3.50 -29.71 9.90
C LEU A 108 -3.68 -28.85 11.16
N PRO A 109 -2.69 -28.02 11.49
CA PRO A 109 -2.81 -27.03 12.58
C PRO A 109 -3.69 -25.82 12.21
N LEU A 110 -4.18 -25.76 10.96
CA LEU A 110 -5.11 -24.74 10.43
C LEU A 110 -6.39 -25.41 9.99
N ASP A 111 -7.53 -24.80 10.29
CA ASP A 111 -8.82 -25.19 9.73
C ASP A 111 -9.12 -24.32 8.50
N PHE A 112 -9.16 -24.92 7.30
CA PHE A 112 -9.44 -24.20 6.05
C PHE A 112 -10.90 -23.73 5.94
N ASN A 113 -11.79 -24.27 6.76
CA ASN A 113 -13.22 -23.92 6.74
C ASN A 113 -13.60 -22.89 7.81
N GLN A 114 -12.67 -22.51 8.69
CA GLN A 114 -12.90 -21.57 9.77
C GLN A 114 -11.90 -20.40 9.71
N LYS A 115 -12.21 -19.36 10.47
CA LYS A 115 -11.32 -18.21 10.62
C LYS A 115 -10.21 -18.55 11.60
N ASN A 116 -8.97 -18.65 11.10
CA ASN A 116 -7.78 -18.80 11.93
C ASN A 116 -7.23 -17.44 12.34
N SER A 117 -6.51 -17.38 13.48
CA SER A 117 -5.80 -16.17 13.88
C SER A 117 -4.69 -15.83 12.90
N GLU A 118 -4.32 -14.55 12.79
CA GLU A 118 -3.21 -14.13 11.93
C GLU A 118 -1.89 -14.80 12.36
N GLU A 119 -1.66 -14.95 13.65
CA GLU A 119 -0.47 -15.60 14.19
C GLU A 119 -0.36 -17.05 13.70
N GLN A 120 -1.43 -17.83 13.76
CA GLN A 120 -1.44 -19.22 13.25
C GLN A 120 -1.22 -19.25 11.74
N ARG A 121 -1.87 -18.36 11.00
CA ARG A 121 -1.72 -18.24 9.54
C ARG A 121 -0.28 -17.90 9.15
N LEU A 122 0.40 -17.04 9.88
CA LEU A 122 1.80 -16.67 9.62
C LEU A 122 2.78 -17.77 10.05
N LYS A 123 2.50 -18.47 11.16
CA LYS A 123 3.32 -19.59 11.62
C LYS A 123 3.31 -20.77 10.64
N TYR A 124 2.14 -21.08 10.10
CA TYR A 124 1.93 -22.15 9.13
C TYR A 124 1.63 -21.60 7.73
N ARG A 125 2.35 -20.57 7.33
CA ARG A 125 2.08 -19.82 6.11
C ARG A 125 2.06 -20.69 4.85
N TYR A 126 2.91 -21.69 4.75
CA TYR A 126 2.94 -22.65 3.64
C TYR A 126 1.65 -23.49 3.52
N LEU A 127 0.89 -23.65 4.60
CA LEU A 127 -0.44 -24.25 4.57
C LEU A 127 -1.53 -23.21 4.26
N ASP A 128 -1.45 -22.02 4.87
CA ASP A 128 -2.38 -20.93 4.60
C ASP A 128 -2.41 -20.54 3.10
N LEU A 129 -1.25 -20.61 2.44
CA LEU A 129 -1.12 -20.38 1.00
C LEU A 129 -1.82 -21.43 0.11
N ARG A 130 -2.20 -22.60 0.65
CA ARG A 130 -3.02 -23.60 -0.06
C ARG A 130 -4.48 -23.19 -0.17
N ARG A 131 -4.94 -22.28 0.67
CA ARG A 131 -6.31 -21.79 0.62
C ARG A 131 -6.54 -21.04 -0.70
N PRO A 132 -7.67 -21.28 -1.40
CA PRO A 132 -7.94 -20.64 -2.70
C PRO A 132 -7.78 -19.13 -2.68
N GLU A 133 -8.32 -18.47 -1.66
CA GLU A 133 -8.23 -17.01 -1.47
C GLU A 133 -6.77 -16.51 -1.45
N MET A 134 -5.90 -17.18 -0.70
CA MET A 134 -4.50 -16.82 -0.60
C MET A 134 -3.71 -17.16 -1.87
N SER A 135 -3.99 -18.34 -2.42
CA SER A 135 -3.39 -18.77 -3.68
C SER A 135 -3.71 -17.80 -4.82
N ASP A 136 -4.96 -17.34 -4.93
CA ASP A 136 -5.40 -16.42 -5.96
C ASP A 136 -4.74 -15.04 -5.84
N ARG A 137 -4.54 -14.55 -4.62
CA ARG A 137 -3.79 -13.29 -4.38
C ARG A 137 -2.33 -13.39 -4.86
N ILE A 138 -1.65 -14.50 -4.57
CA ILE A 138 -0.27 -14.70 -5.02
C ILE A 138 -0.20 -14.88 -6.54
N LYS A 139 -1.16 -15.59 -7.14
CA LYS A 139 -1.27 -15.71 -8.61
C LYS A 139 -1.52 -14.35 -9.28
N LEU A 140 -2.39 -13.52 -8.68
CA LEU A 140 -2.65 -12.17 -9.20
C LEU A 140 -1.38 -11.29 -9.09
N ARG A 141 -0.64 -11.39 -7.99
CA ARG A 141 0.67 -10.75 -7.86
C ARG A 141 1.65 -11.16 -8.97
N ALA A 142 1.74 -12.44 -9.28
CA ALA A 142 2.59 -12.95 -10.36
C ALA A 142 2.16 -12.39 -11.73
N LYS A 143 0.86 -12.33 -11.99
CA LYS A 143 0.31 -11.72 -13.22
C LYS A 143 0.62 -10.22 -13.30
N ALA A 144 0.49 -9.48 -12.20
CA ALA A 144 0.80 -8.06 -12.15
C ALA A 144 2.29 -7.81 -12.47
N SER A 145 3.21 -8.58 -11.86
CA SER A 145 4.64 -8.48 -12.16
C SER A 145 4.96 -8.82 -13.61
N SER A 146 4.32 -9.84 -14.16
CA SER A 146 4.49 -10.22 -15.58
C SER A 146 3.97 -9.13 -16.52
N PHE A 147 2.83 -8.52 -16.20
CA PHE A 147 2.28 -7.40 -16.95
C PHE A 147 3.25 -6.22 -16.99
N VAL A 148 3.76 -5.81 -15.83
CA VAL A 148 4.69 -4.67 -15.71
C VAL A 148 5.93 -4.88 -16.55
N ARG A 149 6.52 -6.08 -16.53
CA ARG A 149 7.69 -6.41 -17.37
C ARG A 149 7.37 -6.29 -18.86
N ARG A 150 6.28 -6.90 -19.33
CA ARG A 150 5.88 -6.81 -20.75
C ARG A 150 5.63 -5.37 -21.17
N PHE A 151 4.92 -4.59 -20.33
CA PHE A 151 4.63 -3.18 -20.62
C PHE A 151 5.92 -2.37 -20.76
N LEU A 152 6.79 -2.44 -19.77
CA LEU A 152 8.03 -1.64 -19.75
C LEU A 152 9.00 -2.06 -20.85
N ASP A 153 9.16 -3.36 -21.10
CA ASP A 153 9.99 -3.87 -22.20
C ASP A 153 9.51 -3.35 -23.57
N THR A 154 8.19 -3.35 -23.81
CA THR A 154 7.62 -2.85 -25.07
C THR A 154 7.70 -1.33 -25.22
N HIS A 155 7.91 -0.60 -24.11
CA HIS A 155 8.11 0.86 -24.11
C HIS A 155 9.60 1.26 -24.08
N GLY A 156 10.52 0.32 -24.32
CA GLY A 156 11.94 0.58 -24.45
C GLY A 156 12.68 0.75 -23.13
N PHE A 157 12.11 0.33 -22.00
CA PHE A 157 12.80 0.30 -20.73
C PHE A 157 13.67 -0.95 -20.60
N LEU A 158 14.82 -0.79 -19.96
CA LEU A 158 15.77 -1.86 -19.70
C LEU A 158 15.68 -2.30 -18.24
N ASP A 159 15.52 -3.61 -18.03
CA ASP A 159 15.58 -4.22 -16.70
C ASP A 159 17.04 -4.35 -16.27
N ILE A 160 17.50 -3.53 -15.33
CA ILE A 160 18.89 -3.50 -14.88
C ILE A 160 18.94 -3.68 -13.37
N GLU A 161 19.67 -4.70 -12.93
CA GLU A 161 19.91 -4.96 -11.52
C GLU A 161 20.87 -3.96 -10.91
N THR A 162 20.60 -3.58 -9.67
CA THR A 162 21.45 -2.72 -8.86
C THR A 162 21.91 -3.47 -7.60
N PRO A 163 23.02 -3.06 -6.95
CA PRO A 163 23.53 -3.77 -5.78
C PRO A 163 22.54 -3.80 -4.61
N VAL A 164 22.51 -4.94 -3.91
CA VAL A 164 21.83 -5.09 -2.62
C VAL A 164 22.78 -4.79 -1.46
N LEU A 165 24.06 -5.15 -1.58
CA LEU A 165 25.10 -4.77 -0.62
C LEU A 165 25.64 -3.40 -1.01
N THR A 166 25.13 -2.35 -0.36
CA THR A 166 25.45 -0.97 -0.70
C THR A 166 26.07 -0.24 0.49
N LYS A 167 26.31 1.04 0.33
CA LYS A 167 26.69 1.95 1.40
C LYS A 167 25.44 2.53 2.04
N ALA A 168 25.46 2.73 3.36
CA ALA A 168 24.40 3.42 4.08
C ALA A 168 24.20 4.84 3.53
N THR A 169 22.95 5.14 3.15
CA THR A 169 22.54 6.45 2.66
C THR A 169 21.28 6.88 3.41
N PRO A 170 21.25 8.09 3.99
CA PRO A 170 20.08 8.55 4.71
C PRO A 170 18.96 8.93 3.73
N GLU A 171 17.91 8.09 3.67
CA GLU A 171 16.72 8.31 2.87
C GLU A 171 15.44 8.40 3.74
N GLY A 172 15.57 8.81 5.01
CA GLY A 172 14.45 9.02 5.92
C GLY A 172 14.21 7.87 6.90
N ALA A 173 14.33 6.60 6.50
CA ALA A 173 14.28 5.45 7.41
C ALA A 173 15.68 5.06 7.91
N ARG A 174 15.76 4.15 8.87
CA ARG A 174 17.03 3.53 9.27
C ARG A 174 17.42 2.42 8.31
N ASP A 175 18.74 2.26 8.10
CA ASP A 175 19.29 1.20 7.28
C ASP A 175 19.48 -0.09 8.07
N TYR A 176 19.25 -1.24 7.43
CA TYR A 176 19.74 -2.53 7.92
C TYR A 176 21.20 -2.67 7.59
N LEU A 177 22.04 -2.96 8.58
CA LEU A 177 23.48 -3.09 8.43
C LEU A 177 23.90 -4.55 8.28
N VAL A 178 24.80 -4.82 7.35
CA VAL A 178 25.39 -6.15 7.12
C VAL A 178 26.90 -6.06 7.32
N PRO A 179 27.47 -6.75 8.30
CA PRO A 179 28.90 -6.67 8.59
C PRO A 179 29.73 -7.35 7.49
N SER A 180 30.89 -6.75 7.17
CA SER A 180 31.83 -7.30 6.21
C SER A 180 32.85 -8.21 6.91
N ARG A 181 32.92 -9.47 6.50
CA ARG A 181 33.97 -10.41 6.97
C ARG A 181 35.37 -10.00 6.49
N VAL A 182 35.45 -9.53 5.25
CA VAL A 182 36.71 -9.16 4.60
C VAL A 182 37.25 -7.85 5.16
N HIS A 183 36.37 -6.88 5.40
CA HIS A 183 36.73 -5.57 5.94
C HIS A 183 36.17 -5.44 7.36
N LYS A 184 36.87 -6.04 8.33
CA LYS A 184 36.46 -6.05 9.75
C LYS A 184 36.23 -4.63 10.25
N GLY A 185 35.11 -4.42 10.94
CA GLY A 185 34.69 -3.09 11.43
C GLY A 185 33.96 -2.23 10.40
N SER A 186 33.83 -2.70 9.15
CA SER A 186 33.04 -2.04 8.10
C SER A 186 31.76 -2.80 7.82
N PHE A 187 30.74 -2.06 7.37
CA PHE A 187 29.41 -2.59 7.14
C PHE A 187 28.92 -2.19 5.74
N TYR A 188 28.22 -3.12 5.08
CA TYR A 188 27.29 -2.78 4.03
C TYR A 188 25.95 -2.36 4.66
N ALA A 189 25.13 -1.68 3.88
CA ALA A 189 23.73 -1.44 4.21
C ALA A 189 22.83 -2.06 3.13
N LEU A 190 21.67 -2.57 3.53
CA LEU A 190 20.63 -2.99 2.58
C LEU A 190 19.93 -1.73 2.04
N PRO A 191 19.64 -1.63 0.73
CA PRO A 191 19.14 -0.41 0.12
C PRO A 191 17.69 -0.12 0.53
N GLN A 192 17.41 1.12 0.87
CA GLN A 192 16.05 1.61 1.08
C GLN A 192 15.31 1.79 -0.26
N SER A 193 16.04 2.11 -1.31
CA SER A 193 15.66 2.12 -2.71
C SER A 193 16.92 2.16 -3.59
N PRO A 194 16.85 1.86 -4.88
CA PRO A 194 17.99 2.01 -5.79
C PRO A 194 18.20 3.44 -6.31
N GLN A 195 17.76 4.47 -5.56
CA GLN A 195 17.71 5.87 -6.00
C GLN A 195 19.03 6.38 -6.60
N LEU A 196 20.15 6.19 -5.91
CA LEU A 196 21.44 6.69 -6.38
C LEU A 196 21.95 5.92 -7.60
N PHE A 197 21.75 4.62 -7.62
CA PHE A 197 22.20 3.78 -8.73
C PHE A 197 21.40 4.02 -10.02
N LYS A 198 20.08 4.21 -9.92
CA LYS A 198 19.29 4.53 -11.11
C LYS A 198 19.64 5.90 -11.71
N GLN A 199 19.99 6.88 -10.88
CA GLN A 199 20.52 8.16 -11.35
C GLN A 199 21.88 7.99 -12.05
N LEU A 200 22.78 7.15 -11.51
CA LEU A 200 24.05 6.81 -12.16
C LEU A 200 23.83 6.08 -13.50
N LEU A 201 22.80 5.25 -13.61
CA LEU A 201 22.44 4.61 -14.89
C LEU A 201 22.01 5.64 -15.95
N MET A 202 21.32 6.70 -15.55
CA MET A 202 21.00 7.80 -16.46
C MET A 202 22.26 8.51 -16.93
N MET A 203 23.20 8.77 -16.02
CA MET A 203 24.51 9.34 -16.35
C MET A 203 25.36 8.42 -17.22
N SER A 204 25.08 7.11 -17.16
CA SER A 204 25.74 6.08 -18.01
C SER A 204 25.11 5.93 -19.40
N GLY A 205 24.03 6.68 -19.69
CA GLY A 205 23.37 6.66 -21.01
C GLY A 205 22.25 5.63 -21.17
N PHE A 206 21.83 4.96 -20.09
CA PHE A 206 20.67 4.06 -20.10
C PHE A 206 19.41 4.87 -19.83
N ASP A 207 18.91 5.52 -20.81
CA ASP A 207 17.87 6.56 -20.75
C ASP A 207 16.46 6.11 -20.35
N ARG A 208 16.22 4.80 -20.26
CA ARG A 208 14.98 4.20 -19.73
C ARG A 208 15.30 2.94 -18.94
N TYR A 209 15.24 3.04 -17.65
CA TYR A 209 15.53 1.97 -16.70
C TYR A 209 14.29 1.57 -15.93
N TYR A 210 14.15 0.29 -15.63
CA TYR A 210 13.27 -0.20 -14.57
C TYR A 210 13.88 -1.39 -13.83
N GLN A 211 13.33 -1.65 -12.65
CA GLN A 211 13.63 -2.85 -11.89
C GLN A 211 12.44 -3.18 -10.98
N ILE A 212 12.04 -4.44 -10.87
CA ILE A 212 11.18 -4.93 -9.80
C ILE A 212 12.10 -5.41 -8.69
N VAL A 213 12.25 -4.60 -7.65
CA VAL A 213 13.37 -4.69 -6.70
C VAL A 213 12.91 -4.74 -5.25
N LYS A 214 13.63 -5.53 -4.44
CA LYS A 214 13.49 -5.53 -2.97
C LYS A 214 14.12 -4.27 -2.39
N CYS A 215 13.37 -3.64 -1.48
CA CYS A 215 13.79 -2.51 -0.68
C CYS A 215 13.65 -2.85 0.81
N PHE A 216 14.47 -2.21 1.65
CA PHE A 216 14.59 -2.53 3.07
C PHE A 216 14.56 -1.24 3.89
N ARG A 217 13.66 -1.17 4.89
CA ARG A 217 13.56 -0.01 5.79
C ARG A 217 13.30 -0.48 7.21
N ASP A 218 14.17 -0.11 8.13
CA ASP A 218 14.00 -0.37 9.55
C ASP A 218 13.22 0.77 10.19
N GLU A 219 11.91 0.64 10.16
CA GLU A 219 10.96 1.62 10.67
C GLU A 219 9.81 0.95 11.42
N ASP A 220 9.01 1.72 12.14
CA ASP A 220 7.83 1.21 12.84
C ASP A 220 6.80 0.69 11.84
N LEU A 221 6.38 -0.56 12.04
CA LEU A 221 5.50 -1.26 11.11
C LEU A 221 4.02 -0.98 11.41
N ARG A 222 3.26 -0.84 10.32
CA ARG A 222 1.81 -0.68 10.32
C ARG A 222 1.17 -1.75 9.41
N ALA A 223 -0.16 -1.73 9.29
CA ALA A 223 -0.88 -2.69 8.44
C ALA A 223 -0.45 -2.68 6.96
N ASP A 224 0.03 -1.55 6.48
CA ASP A 224 0.47 -1.31 5.10
C ASP A 224 1.99 -1.18 4.93
N ARG A 225 2.79 -1.56 5.95
CA ARG A 225 4.26 -1.49 5.93
C ARG A 225 4.91 -2.80 6.29
N GLN A 226 6.04 -3.07 5.65
CA GLN A 226 6.90 -4.22 5.90
C GLN A 226 8.37 -3.76 5.95
N PRO A 227 9.25 -4.43 6.74
CA PRO A 227 10.67 -4.08 6.79
C PRO A 227 11.38 -4.39 5.47
N GLU A 228 10.88 -5.33 4.72
CA GLU A 228 11.26 -5.61 3.32
C GLU A 228 10.00 -5.61 2.44
N PHE A 229 10.07 -4.91 1.34
CA PHE A 229 8.97 -4.74 0.39
C PHE A 229 9.50 -4.65 -1.04
N THR A 230 8.63 -4.65 -2.02
CA THR A 230 9.01 -4.64 -3.43
C THR A 230 8.53 -3.37 -4.11
N GLN A 231 9.43 -2.72 -4.85
CA GLN A 231 9.11 -1.58 -5.70
C GLN A 231 9.17 -1.97 -7.18
N ILE A 232 8.33 -1.34 -7.98
CA ILE A 232 8.54 -1.15 -9.42
C ILE A 232 9.25 0.18 -9.53
N ASP A 233 10.57 0.14 -9.76
CA ASP A 233 11.42 1.32 -9.78
C ASP A 233 11.74 1.71 -11.22
N ILE A 234 11.55 3.00 -11.54
CA ILE A 234 11.62 3.53 -12.92
C ILE A 234 12.46 4.81 -12.91
N GLU A 235 13.32 4.97 -13.90
CA GLU A 235 14.05 6.22 -14.15
C GLU A 235 14.20 6.47 -15.65
N THR A 236 14.11 7.73 -16.05
CA THR A 236 14.18 8.16 -17.46
C THR A 236 15.06 9.39 -17.62
N SER A 237 15.80 9.47 -18.72
CA SER A 237 16.47 10.70 -19.15
C SER A 237 15.65 11.41 -20.23
N PHE A 238 15.79 12.74 -20.30
CA PHE A 238 15.19 13.57 -21.34
C PHE A 238 13.66 13.51 -21.43
N MET A 239 13.00 13.11 -20.35
CA MET A 239 11.54 13.15 -20.20
C MET A 239 11.14 14.19 -19.17
N THR A 240 10.03 14.92 -19.45
CA THR A 240 9.43 15.83 -18.49
C THR A 240 8.62 15.08 -17.44
N ALA A 241 8.24 15.77 -16.35
CA ALA A 241 7.35 15.22 -15.33
C ALA A 241 6.02 14.73 -15.94
N GLU A 242 5.46 15.48 -16.88
CA GLU A 242 4.22 15.14 -17.60
C GLU A 242 4.37 13.85 -18.42
N GLN A 243 5.51 13.67 -19.09
CA GLN A 243 5.78 12.49 -19.90
C GLN A 243 5.97 11.25 -19.02
N VAL A 244 6.65 11.38 -17.87
CA VAL A 244 6.78 10.29 -16.90
C VAL A 244 5.43 9.91 -16.31
N ARG A 245 4.61 10.90 -15.91
CA ARG A 245 3.25 10.65 -15.45
C ARG A 245 2.42 9.94 -16.52
N ALA A 246 2.48 10.41 -17.77
CA ALA A 246 1.69 9.84 -18.87
C ALA A 246 2.01 8.35 -19.13
N VAL A 247 3.28 7.97 -19.18
CA VAL A 247 3.66 6.56 -19.42
C VAL A 247 3.31 5.66 -18.24
N THR A 248 3.49 6.14 -17.02
CA THR A 248 3.18 5.37 -15.81
C THR A 248 1.68 5.28 -15.53
N GLU A 249 0.92 6.34 -15.83
CA GLU A 249 -0.54 6.32 -15.80
C GLU A 249 -1.09 5.28 -16.79
N LYS A 250 -0.58 5.28 -18.01
CA LYS A 250 -0.94 4.28 -19.02
C LYS A 250 -0.68 2.86 -18.53
N MET A 251 0.47 2.62 -17.89
CA MET A 251 0.80 1.30 -17.31
C MET A 251 -0.22 0.86 -16.27
N ILE A 252 -0.59 1.72 -15.35
CA ILE A 252 -1.57 1.39 -14.29
C ILE A 252 -2.97 1.19 -14.88
N ARG A 253 -3.42 2.04 -15.80
CA ARG A 253 -4.72 1.88 -16.48
C ARG A 253 -4.81 0.55 -17.22
N GLU A 254 -3.82 0.21 -18.02
CA GLU A 254 -3.80 -1.05 -18.78
C GLU A 254 -3.69 -2.28 -17.86
N MET A 255 -2.97 -2.17 -16.74
CA MET A 255 -2.90 -3.25 -15.76
C MET A 255 -4.25 -3.53 -15.10
N TRP A 256 -4.99 -2.50 -14.69
CA TRP A 256 -6.34 -2.65 -14.14
C TRP A 256 -7.33 -3.21 -15.18
N LEU A 257 -7.21 -2.75 -16.42
CA LEU A 257 -8.04 -3.26 -17.51
C LEU A 257 -7.77 -4.74 -17.78
N GLU A 258 -6.49 -5.15 -17.89
CA GLU A 258 -6.13 -6.55 -18.18
C GLU A 258 -6.48 -7.50 -17.02
N LEU A 259 -6.20 -7.08 -15.78
CA LEU A 259 -6.32 -7.98 -14.62
C LEU A 259 -7.70 -8.00 -13.98
N LEU A 260 -8.42 -6.88 -14.00
CA LEU A 260 -9.72 -6.73 -13.34
C LEU A 260 -10.87 -6.40 -14.30
N ASN A 261 -10.59 -6.15 -15.58
CA ASN A 261 -11.54 -5.61 -16.55
C ASN A 261 -12.16 -4.27 -16.09
N VAL A 262 -11.35 -3.41 -15.47
CA VAL A 262 -11.73 -2.09 -14.96
C VAL A 262 -10.98 -1.01 -15.73
N ASP A 263 -11.70 -0.07 -16.31
CA ASP A 263 -11.13 1.17 -16.83
C ASP A 263 -11.10 2.23 -15.72
N LEU A 264 -9.91 2.66 -15.34
CA LEU A 264 -9.72 3.68 -14.31
C LEU A 264 -10.07 5.10 -14.79
N GLY A 265 -10.24 5.31 -16.09
CA GLY A 265 -10.46 6.63 -16.66
C GLY A 265 -9.23 7.54 -16.57
N ASP A 266 -9.45 8.85 -16.75
CA ASP A 266 -8.40 9.85 -16.64
C ASP A 266 -8.09 10.17 -15.16
N PHE A 267 -6.81 10.44 -14.87
CA PHE A 267 -6.37 10.81 -13.54
C PHE A 267 -6.34 12.33 -13.40
N PRO A 268 -7.22 12.95 -12.59
CA PRO A 268 -7.13 14.36 -12.32
C PRO A 268 -5.80 14.74 -11.68
N ILE A 269 -5.33 15.95 -11.94
CA ILE A 269 -4.10 16.49 -11.38
C ILE A 269 -4.49 17.54 -10.34
N MET A 270 -3.98 17.40 -9.13
CA MET A 270 -4.29 18.28 -8.00
C MET A 270 -3.00 18.77 -7.35
N PRO A 271 -2.79 20.09 -7.19
CA PRO A 271 -1.69 20.60 -6.38
C PRO A 271 -1.78 20.13 -4.92
N TYR A 272 -0.64 19.90 -4.30
CA TYR A 272 -0.55 19.53 -2.88
C TYR A 272 -1.33 20.49 -1.98
N SER A 273 -1.20 21.80 -2.21
CA SER A 273 -1.91 22.81 -1.42
C SER A 273 -3.43 22.68 -1.50
N GLU A 274 -3.96 22.30 -2.67
CA GLU A 274 -5.39 22.03 -2.85
C GLU A 274 -5.82 20.75 -2.15
N ALA A 275 -5.04 19.67 -2.25
CA ALA A 275 -5.31 18.42 -1.56
C ALA A 275 -5.38 18.61 -0.04
N MET A 276 -4.43 19.33 0.54
CA MET A 276 -4.41 19.67 1.95
C MET A 276 -5.57 20.57 2.37
N ARG A 277 -5.91 21.55 1.55
CA ARG A 277 -7.01 22.46 1.82
C ARG A 277 -8.37 21.75 1.78
N ARG A 278 -8.63 20.96 0.74
CA ARG A 278 -9.95 20.34 0.52
C ARG A 278 -10.14 19.04 1.31
N PHE A 279 -9.09 18.27 1.53
CA PHE A 279 -9.18 16.92 2.07
C PHE A 279 -8.34 16.68 3.32
N GLY A 280 -7.46 17.61 3.68
CA GLY A 280 -6.57 17.48 4.82
C GLY A 280 -5.53 16.36 4.67
N SER A 281 -5.21 15.97 3.44
CA SER A 281 -4.28 14.88 3.13
C SER A 281 -3.64 15.08 1.76
N ASP A 282 -2.39 14.67 1.63
CA ASP A 282 -1.65 14.58 0.37
C ASP A 282 -2.03 13.35 -0.48
N LYS A 283 -2.83 12.46 0.07
CA LYS A 283 -3.36 11.25 -0.58
C LYS A 283 -4.87 11.13 -0.38
N PRO A 284 -5.66 12.05 -0.91
CA PRO A 284 -7.09 12.08 -0.67
C PRO A 284 -7.82 10.89 -1.31
N ASP A 285 -8.76 10.30 -0.57
CA ASP A 285 -9.71 9.33 -1.12
C ASP A 285 -10.88 10.08 -1.75
N LEU A 286 -10.86 10.22 -3.08
CA LEU A 286 -11.89 10.93 -3.83
C LEU A 286 -13.20 10.14 -3.98
N ARG A 287 -13.27 8.88 -3.53
CA ARG A 287 -14.52 8.13 -3.44
C ARG A 287 -15.45 8.68 -2.35
N ASN A 288 -14.90 9.45 -1.43
CA ASN A 288 -15.62 10.18 -0.40
C ASN A 288 -15.79 11.64 -0.87
N PRO A 289 -17.02 12.12 -1.10
CA PRO A 289 -17.26 13.46 -1.66
C PRO A 289 -17.17 14.59 -0.63
N MET A 290 -17.04 14.29 0.66
CA MET A 290 -16.95 15.32 1.70
C MET A 290 -15.65 16.11 1.58
N GLU A 291 -15.72 17.42 1.78
CA GLU A 291 -14.57 18.32 1.73
C GLU A 291 -14.49 19.20 2.98
N LEU A 292 -13.27 19.61 3.33
CA LEU A 292 -13.04 20.64 4.32
C LEU A 292 -13.27 22.01 3.70
N VAL A 293 -13.94 22.89 4.43
CA VAL A 293 -14.26 24.25 3.98
C VAL A 293 -13.68 25.25 4.97
N ASP A 294 -12.83 26.17 4.49
CA ASP A 294 -12.24 27.20 5.34
C ASP A 294 -13.28 28.24 5.76
N VAL A 295 -13.34 28.55 7.05
CA VAL A 295 -14.29 29.49 7.65
C VAL A 295 -13.62 30.50 8.60
N ALA A 296 -12.29 30.55 8.61
CA ALA A 296 -11.55 31.44 9.51
C ALA A 296 -11.93 32.92 9.37
N ASP A 297 -12.15 33.39 8.14
CA ASP A 297 -12.55 34.79 7.85
C ASP A 297 -13.88 35.18 8.52
N LEU A 298 -14.80 34.25 8.71
CA LEU A 298 -16.08 34.46 9.39
C LEU A 298 -15.96 34.49 10.92
N LEU A 299 -14.85 34.01 11.47
CA LEU A 299 -14.70 33.70 12.90
C LEU A 299 -13.61 34.52 13.60
N LYS A 300 -13.01 35.50 12.91
CA LYS A 300 -11.93 36.35 13.44
C LYS A 300 -12.35 37.18 14.65
N ASP A 301 -13.58 37.70 14.63
CA ASP A 301 -14.08 38.69 15.58
C ASP A 301 -15.08 38.10 16.58
N VAL A 302 -15.26 36.77 16.60
CA VAL A 302 -16.20 36.12 17.54
C VAL A 302 -15.61 36.06 18.96
N ASP A 303 -16.47 36.22 19.96
CA ASP A 303 -16.08 36.12 21.37
C ASP A 303 -15.98 34.64 21.82
N PHE A 304 -15.27 33.87 21.06
CA PHE A 304 -14.94 32.47 21.34
C PHE A 304 -13.50 32.21 20.92
N LYS A 305 -12.58 32.30 21.89
CA LYS A 305 -11.14 32.24 21.64
C LYS A 305 -10.66 30.97 20.95
N VAL A 306 -11.41 29.86 21.11
CA VAL A 306 -11.11 28.59 20.41
C VAL A 306 -11.16 28.77 18.90
N PHE A 307 -12.03 29.65 18.39
CA PHE A 307 -12.14 29.98 16.98
C PHE A 307 -11.31 31.21 16.60
N SER A 308 -11.50 32.33 17.34
CA SER A 308 -10.84 33.59 16.98
C SER A 308 -9.32 33.54 17.14
N GLY A 309 -8.78 32.73 18.05
CA GLY A 309 -7.34 32.51 18.20
C GLY A 309 -6.72 31.98 16.89
N PRO A 310 -7.03 30.76 16.48
CA PRO A 310 -6.51 30.21 15.22
C PRO A 310 -6.92 30.99 13.97
N ALA A 311 -8.09 31.65 13.95
CA ALA A 311 -8.54 32.46 12.83
C ALA A 311 -7.69 33.70 12.59
N ASN A 312 -7.02 34.23 13.64
CA ASN A 312 -6.12 35.39 13.57
C ASN A 312 -4.64 35.01 13.55
N ASP A 313 -4.30 33.72 13.75
CA ASP A 313 -2.93 33.24 13.69
C ASP A 313 -2.55 32.92 12.22
N PRO A 314 -1.47 33.49 11.67
CA PRO A 314 -1.00 33.15 10.32
C PRO A 314 -0.70 31.67 10.09
N LYS A 315 -0.37 30.92 11.14
CA LYS A 315 -0.14 29.47 11.12
C LYS A 315 -1.38 28.67 11.52
N GLY A 316 -2.46 29.35 11.91
CA GLY A 316 -3.71 28.75 12.32
C GLY A 316 -4.63 28.47 11.14
N ARG A 317 -5.61 27.60 11.40
CA ARG A 317 -6.69 27.27 10.48
C ARG A 317 -7.98 27.04 11.24
N VAL A 318 -9.09 27.52 10.70
CA VAL A 318 -10.43 27.12 11.14
C VAL A 318 -11.17 26.57 9.93
N ALA A 319 -11.48 25.29 9.94
CA ALA A 319 -12.16 24.61 8.86
C ALA A 319 -13.40 23.86 9.37
N ALA A 320 -14.37 23.73 8.48
CA ALA A 320 -15.62 23.01 8.69
C ALA A 320 -15.66 21.75 7.83
N LEU A 321 -16.18 20.65 8.40
CA LEU A 321 -16.49 19.41 7.70
C LEU A 321 -17.99 19.16 7.81
N ARG A 322 -18.71 19.28 6.70
CA ARG A 322 -20.13 18.91 6.61
C ARG A 322 -20.26 17.41 6.44
N ILE A 323 -21.06 16.76 7.27
CA ILE A 323 -21.43 15.35 7.13
C ILE A 323 -22.93 15.29 6.76
N PRO A 324 -23.26 14.85 5.53
CA PRO A 324 -24.63 14.67 5.11
C PRO A 324 -25.38 13.69 5.99
N GLY A 325 -26.60 14.05 6.42
CA GLY A 325 -27.40 13.21 7.31
C GLY A 325 -26.89 13.08 8.74
N GLY A 326 -25.81 13.78 9.09
CA GLY A 326 -25.13 13.65 10.38
C GLY A 326 -25.85 14.26 11.58
N ALA A 327 -26.96 15.00 11.38
CA ALA A 327 -27.79 15.46 12.49
C ALA A 327 -28.38 14.28 13.33
N ALA A 328 -28.51 13.11 12.71
CA ALA A 328 -28.93 11.87 13.39
C ALA A 328 -27.87 11.27 14.33
N LEU A 329 -26.62 11.73 14.27
CA LEU A 329 -25.57 11.25 15.17
C LEU A 329 -25.93 11.52 16.63
N THR A 330 -25.80 10.49 17.45
CA THR A 330 -26.01 10.60 18.89
C THR A 330 -24.89 11.39 19.56
N ARG A 331 -25.14 11.90 20.77
CA ARG A 331 -24.09 12.55 21.55
C ARG A 331 -22.88 11.66 21.76
N LYS A 332 -23.09 10.37 22.02
CA LYS A 332 -22.03 9.38 22.20
C LYS A 332 -21.15 9.28 20.95
N GLN A 333 -21.73 9.21 19.76
CA GLN A 333 -20.97 9.14 18.50
C GLN A 333 -20.15 10.42 18.27
N ILE A 334 -20.70 11.59 18.60
CA ILE A 334 -19.96 12.87 18.51
C ILE A 334 -18.80 12.89 19.52
N ASP A 335 -19.01 12.38 20.73
CA ASP A 335 -17.96 12.27 21.75
C ASP A 335 -16.88 11.27 21.32
N GLU A 336 -17.23 10.17 20.66
CA GLU A 336 -16.27 9.22 20.03
C GLU A 336 -15.45 9.88 18.91
N TYR A 337 -16.06 10.71 18.07
CA TYR A 337 -15.34 11.50 17.07
C TYR A 337 -14.42 12.54 17.71
N THR A 338 -14.83 13.16 18.81
CA THR A 338 -13.99 14.08 19.57
C THR A 338 -12.76 13.38 20.13
N ALA A 339 -12.92 12.18 20.72
CA ALA A 339 -11.80 11.36 21.18
C ALA A 339 -10.88 10.92 20.02
N PHE A 340 -11.46 10.62 18.87
CA PHE A 340 -10.69 10.23 17.68
C PHE A 340 -9.81 11.37 17.15
N VAL A 341 -10.35 12.58 17.00
CA VAL A 341 -9.54 13.72 16.52
C VAL A 341 -8.47 14.16 17.52
N ALA A 342 -8.64 13.88 18.80
CA ALA A 342 -7.64 14.14 19.82
C ALA A 342 -6.34 13.35 19.61
N ILE A 343 -6.40 12.17 18.97
CA ILE A 343 -5.23 11.38 18.58
C ILE A 343 -4.30 12.18 17.65
N TYR A 344 -4.88 13.08 16.85
CA TYR A 344 -4.15 13.94 15.91
C TYR A 344 -3.82 15.33 16.48
N GLY A 345 -3.97 15.50 17.80
CA GLY A 345 -3.62 16.74 18.50
C GLY A 345 -4.74 17.77 18.61
N ALA A 346 -5.93 17.50 18.09
CA ALA A 346 -7.07 18.41 18.24
C ALA A 346 -7.54 18.47 19.71
N LYS A 347 -7.74 19.69 20.22
CA LYS A 347 -8.15 19.93 21.62
C LYS A 347 -9.65 19.76 21.86
N GLY A 348 -10.43 19.65 20.79
CA GLY A 348 -11.87 19.48 20.82
C GLY A 348 -12.46 19.39 19.43
N LEU A 349 -13.76 19.15 19.35
CA LEU A 349 -14.53 19.08 18.12
C LEU A 349 -15.85 19.82 18.30
N ALA A 350 -15.87 21.10 17.95
CA ALA A 350 -17.11 21.88 17.96
C ALA A 350 -18.02 21.39 16.82
N TRP A 351 -19.32 21.47 17.02
CA TRP A 351 -20.29 21.00 16.05
C TRP A 351 -21.55 21.86 15.99
N LEU A 352 -22.24 21.81 14.85
CA LEU A 352 -23.49 22.48 14.57
C LEU A 352 -24.39 21.50 13.79
N LYS A 353 -25.52 21.12 14.38
CA LYS A 353 -26.56 20.32 13.71
C LYS A 353 -27.56 21.24 13.04
N VAL A 354 -27.87 20.96 11.79
CA VAL A 354 -28.91 21.60 11.01
C VAL A 354 -30.12 20.68 10.99
N ASN A 355 -30.93 20.77 12.04
CA ASN A 355 -32.13 19.90 12.18
C ASN A 355 -33.22 20.31 11.20
N ASP A 356 -33.46 21.64 11.04
CA ASP A 356 -34.44 22.17 10.09
C ASP A 356 -34.05 23.59 9.65
N LEU A 357 -33.64 23.76 8.40
CA LEU A 357 -33.33 25.09 7.85
C LEU A 357 -34.54 26.03 7.78
N ALA A 358 -35.75 25.49 7.57
CA ALA A 358 -36.95 26.29 7.44
C ALA A 358 -37.37 26.95 8.77
N ALA A 359 -36.94 26.36 9.90
CA ALA A 359 -37.19 26.90 11.23
C ALA A 359 -36.16 27.99 11.65
N GLY A 360 -35.23 28.37 10.78
CA GLY A 360 -34.21 29.36 11.11
C GLY A 360 -33.34 28.92 12.30
N MET A 361 -33.06 29.84 13.22
CA MET A 361 -32.20 29.54 14.37
C MET A 361 -32.81 28.49 15.33
N GLU A 362 -34.11 28.32 15.38
CA GLU A 362 -34.76 27.28 16.17
C GLU A 362 -34.46 25.87 15.63
N GLY A 363 -34.18 25.75 14.36
CA GLY A 363 -33.77 24.50 13.71
C GLY A 363 -32.27 24.16 13.86
N ILE A 364 -31.50 25.01 14.52
CA ILE A 364 -30.05 24.84 14.70
C ILE A 364 -29.76 24.40 16.15
N GLN A 365 -29.01 23.34 16.28
CA GLN A 365 -28.56 22.84 17.57
C GLN A 365 -27.04 22.82 17.67
N SER A 366 -26.46 23.58 18.60
CA SER A 366 -25.01 23.61 18.78
C SER A 366 -24.65 24.15 20.17
N PRO A 367 -23.66 23.57 20.86
CA PRO A 367 -23.16 24.14 22.12
C PRO A 367 -22.37 25.44 21.90
N VAL A 368 -21.92 25.73 20.68
CA VAL A 368 -21.17 26.95 20.37
C VAL A 368 -22.01 28.05 19.72
N ALA A 369 -23.27 27.79 19.38
CA ALA A 369 -24.17 28.77 18.76
C ALA A 369 -24.30 30.07 19.55
N LYS A 370 -24.26 30.00 20.89
CA LYS A 370 -24.32 31.16 21.79
C LYS A 370 -23.17 32.17 21.63
N PHE A 371 -22.07 31.77 20.96
CA PHE A 371 -20.92 32.63 20.69
C PHE A 371 -20.93 33.18 19.28
N LEU A 372 -21.90 32.79 18.46
CA LEU A 372 -21.99 33.15 17.04
C LEU A 372 -23.24 33.95 16.77
N THR A 373 -23.16 34.92 15.89
CA THR A 373 -24.37 35.64 15.44
C THR A 373 -25.13 34.80 14.39
N GLU A 374 -26.41 35.13 14.21
CA GLU A 374 -27.23 34.49 13.18
C GLU A 374 -26.60 34.61 11.79
N GLU A 375 -26.06 35.79 11.45
CA GLU A 375 -25.42 36.06 10.18
C GLU A 375 -24.19 35.17 9.95
N ILE A 376 -23.39 34.91 11.01
CA ILE A 376 -22.23 34.03 10.93
C ILE A 376 -22.67 32.58 10.72
N ILE A 377 -23.69 32.12 11.46
CA ILE A 377 -24.23 30.76 11.30
C ILE A 377 -24.79 30.56 9.89
N GLN A 378 -25.55 31.52 9.38
CA GLN A 378 -26.08 31.51 8.02
C GLN A 378 -24.95 31.45 6.96
N ALA A 379 -23.91 32.27 7.13
CA ALA A 379 -22.75 32.27 6.23
C ALA A 379 -21.99 30.93 6.25
N ILE A 380 -21.87 30.29 7.40
CA ILE A 380 -21.25 28.95 7.52
C ILE A 380 -22.12 27.91 6.81
N ILE A 381 -23.43 27.91 7.03
CA ILE A 381 -24.37 26.98 6.38
C ILE A 381 -24.32 27.14 4.86
N GLU A 382 -24.36 28.37 4.37
CA GLU A 382 -24.28 28.67 2.94
C GLU A 382 -22.95 28.21 2.34
N ARG A 383 -21.81 28.52 2.99
CA ARG A 383 -20.47 28.16 2.50
C ARG A 383 -20.23 26.66 2.49
N THR A 384 -20.73 25.96 3.50
CA THR A 384 -20.66 24.50 3.58
C THR A 384 -21.73 23.78 2.77
N GLN A 385 -22.70 24.52 2.22
CA GLN A 385 -23.87 23.98 1.52
C GLN A 385 -24.64 22.95 2.36
N ALA A 386 -24.68 23.18 3.67
CA ALA A 386 -25.36 22.30 4.60
C ALA A 386 -26.87 22.36 4.41
N GLN A 387 -27.52 21.21 4.54
CA GLN A 387 -28.96 21.02 4.37
C GLN A 387 -29.61 20.54 5.67
N THR A 388 -30.93 20.61 5.71
CA THR A 388 -31.70 19.98 6.79
C THR A 388 -31.29 18.51 6.95
N GLY A 389 -30.93 18.12 8.17
CA GLY A 389 -30.45 16.79 8.52
C GLY A 389 -28.92 16.65 8.57
N ASP A 390 -28.14 17.68 8.26
CA ASP A 390 -26.69 17.63 8.28
C ASP A 390 -26.09 18.04 9.64
N ILE A 391 -24.84 17.65 9.85
CA ILE A 391 -23.99 18.20 10.91
C ILE A 391 -22.75 18.84 10.30
N ILE A 392 -22.31 19.95 10.87
CA ILE A 392 -21.05 20.60 10.56
C ILE A 392 -20.11 20.43 11.75
N LEU A 393 -18.93 19.85 11.54
CA LEU A 393 -17.89 19.68 12.53
C LEU A 393 -16.77 20.67 12.27
N PHE A 394 -16.17 21.23 13.33
CA PHE A 394 -15.14 22.27 13.19
C PHE A 394 -13.81 21.81 13.75
N GLY A 395 -12.74 22.11 13.00
CA GLY A 395 -11.37 22.05 13.47
C GLY A 395 -10.82 23.48 13.58
N ALA A 396 -10.19 23.78 14.70
CA ALA A 396 -9.62 25.09 14.97
C ALA A 396 -8.33 24.91 15.78
N ASP A 397 -7.18 25.01 15.13
CA ASP A 397 -5.84 24.85 15.71
C ASP A 397 -4.79 25.30 14.68
N SER A 398 -3.53 24.89 14.80
CA SER A 398 -2.57 25.01 13.71
C SER A 398 -3.07 24.34 12.43
N ALA A 399 -2.67 24.84 11.28
CA ALA A 399 -3.11 24.30 9.99
C ALA A 399 -2.81 22.81 9.84
N LYS A 400 -1.69 22.34 10.38
CA LYS A 400 -1.29 20.93 10.38
C LYS A 400 -2.27 20.07 11.19
N VAL A 401 -2.54 20.44 12.43
CA VAL A 401 -3.47 19.71 13.32
C VAL A 401 -4.88 19.65 12.71
N VAL A 402 -5.38 20.77 12.17
CA VAL A 402 -6.71 20.79 11.53
C VAL A 402 -6.76 19.89 10.31
N ALA A 403 -5.75 19.90 9.46
CA ALA A 403 -5.69 19.02 8.29
C ALA A 403 -5.66 17.55 8.69
N GLU A 404 -4.76 17.16 9.59
CA GLU A 404 -4.62 15.76 10.04
C GLU A 404 -5.88 15.25 10.75
N ALA A 405 -6.45 16.05 11.67
CA ALA A 405 -7.61 15.68 12.46
C ALA A 405 -8.88 15.57 11.61
N LEU A 406 -9.21 16.60 10.85
CA LEU A 406 -10.41 16.59 10.01
C LEU A 406 -10.26 15.70 8.79
N GLY A 407 -9.06 15.58 8.23
CA GLY A 407 -8.78 14.65 7.14
C GLY A 407 -8.99 13.19 7.56
N ALA A 408 -8.50 12.80 8.74
CA ALA A 408 -8.73 11.48 9.30
C ALA A 408 -10.21 11.24 9.66
N LEU A 409 -10.87 12.25 10.26
CA LEU A 409 -12.29 12.17 10.60
C LEU A 409 -13.17 12.04 9.35
N ARG A 410 -12.84 12.74 8.28
CA ARG A 410 -13.50 12.62 6.98
C ARG A 410 -13.53 11.17 6.48
N LEU A 411 -12.38 10.48 6.53
CA LEU A 411 -12.28 9.08 6.11
C LEU A 411 -13.08 8.16 7.03
N LYS A 412 -12.96 8.33 8.35
CA LYS A 412 -13.67 7.54 9.33
C LYS A 412 -15.19 7.68 9.19
N ALA A 413 -15.68 8.90 9.19
CA ALA A 413 -17.11 9.18 9.05
C ALA A 413 -17.65 8.72 7.70
N GLY A 414 -16.89 8.91 6.63
CA GLY A 414 -17.26 8.46 5.28
C GLY A 414 -17.48 6.95 5.19
N LYS A 415 -16.61 6.17 5.85
CA LYS A 415 -16.73 4.70 5.91
C LYS A 415 -17.87 4.27 6.83
N GLU A 416 -17.93 4.79 8.05
CA GLU A 416 -18.93 4.38 9.04
C GLU A 416 -20.37 4.72 8.64
N LEU A 417 -20.57 5.82 7.93
CA LEU A 417 -21.90 6.29 7.51
C LEU A 417 -22.26 5.88 6.07
N GLY A 418 -21.41 5.09 5.41
CA GLY A 418 -21.65 4.63 4.05
C GLY A 418 -21.64 5.74 2.98
N ILE A 419 -20.97 6.85 3.25
CA ILE A 419 -20.84 7.98 2.30
C ILE A 419 -19.78 7.69 1.24
N THR A 420 -18.72 6.98 1.61
CA THR A 420 -17.66 6.57 0.69
C THR A 420 -18.17 5.48 -0.24
N ASN A 421 -18.04 5.67 -1.55
CA ASN A 421 -18.37 4.64 -2.54
C ASN A 421 -17.23 3.60 -2.63
N GLU A 422 -17.27 2.60 -1.78
CA GLU A 422 -16.19 1.58 -1.69
C GLU A 422 -16.04 0.72 -2.95
N SER A 423 -17.03 0.69 -3.84
CA SER A 423 -16.96 -0.04 -5.12
C SER A 423 -16.30 0.74 -6.25
N ALA A 424 -16.07 2.04 -6.07
CA ALA A 424 -15.49 2.90 -7.08
C ALA A 424 -13.95 2.86 -7.06
N TRP A 425 -13.36 3.29 -8.17
CA TRP A 425 -11.95 3.59 -8.30
C TRP A 425 -11.78 5.08 -8.54
N ALA A 426 -10.91 5.72 -7.77
CA ALA A 426 -10.70 7.16 -7.82
C ALA A 426 -9.19 7.50 -7.83
N PRO A 427 -8.54 7.37 -8.98
CA PRO A 427 -7.14 7.73 -9.14
C PRO A 427 -6.96 9.25 -9.27
N LEU A 428 -5.81 9.76 -8.84
CA LEU A 428 -5.37 11.13 -9.13
C LEU A 428 -3.86 11.24 -9.06
N TRP A 429 -3.34 12.34 -9.61
CA TRP A 429 -1.98 12.80 -9.37
C TRP A 429 -2.01 13.97 -8.38
N VAL A 430 -1.15 13.93 -7.38
CA VAL A 430 -0.84 15.08 -6.52
C VAL A 430 0.53 15.60 -6.92
N VAL A 431 0.62 16.90 -7.14
CA VAL A 431 1.81 17.58 -7.68
C VAL A 431 2.13 18.85 -6.88
N ASP A 432 3.23 19.50 -7.21
CA ASP A 432 3.63 20.79 -6.63
C ASP A 432 3.74 20.72 -5.11
N PHE A 433 4.43 19.71 -4.62
CA PHE A 433 4.71 19.56 -3.20
C PHE A 433 5.67 20.64 -2.70
N PRO A 434 5.61 21.02 -1.41
CA PRO A 434 6.68 21.80 -0.81
C PRO A 434 8.03 21.08 -0.99
N MET A 435 9.07 21.87 -1.20
CA MET A 435 10.44 21.30 -1.33
C MET A 435 10.95 20.78 0.00
N PHE A 436 10.65 21.49 1.08
CA PHE A 436 11.11 21.25 2.44
C PHE A 436 9.95 21.23 3.42
N GLU A 437 10.15 20.54 4.51
CA GLU A 437 9.32 20.58 5.70
C GLU A 437 10.18 20.92 6.92
N SER A 438 9.59 21.58 7.91
CA SER A 438 10.26 21.92 9.16
C SER A 438 9.52 21.26 10.32
N ASP A 439 10.27 20.72 11.27
CA ASP A 439 9.72 20.25 12.54
C ASP A 439 9.46 21.41 13.52
N ASP A 440 8.89 21.10 14.69
CA ASP A 440 8.59 22.09 15.72
C ASP A 440 9.84 22.72 16.33
N GLU A 441 11.01 22.09 16.15
CA GLU A 441 12.32 22.59 16.60
C GLU A 441 13.00 23.47 15.54
N GLY A 442 12.44 23.55 14.34
CA GLY A 442 12.96 24.33 13.22
C GLY A 442 14.02 23.60 12.39
N ASN A 443 14.18 22.27 12.57
CA ASN A 443 15.03 21.49 11.70
C ASN A 443 14.35 21.31 10.34
N VAL A 444 15.12 21.53 9.27
CA VAL A 444 14.64 21.44 7.90
C VAL A 444 14.97 20.07 7.31
N ALA A 445 13.99 19.41 6.72
CA ALA A 445 14.14 18.17 5.98
C ALA A 445 13.57 18.30 4.55
N ALA A 446 14.11 17.53 3.62
CA ALA A 446 13.49 17.41 2.30
C ALA A 446 12.17 16.65 2.41
N MET A 447 11.10 17.14 1.79
CA MET A 447 9.80 16.48 1.86
C MET A 447 9.79 15.10 1.18
N HIS A 448 10.51 14.94 0.06
CA HIS A 448 10.72 13.66 -0.61
C HIS A 448 12.14 13.14 -0.36
N HIS A 449 13.12 13.66 -1.09
CA HIS A 449 14.53 13.36 -0.91
C HIS A 449 15.42 14.50 -1.42
N PRO A 450 16.71 14.58 -1.00
CA PRO A 450 17.59 15.71 -1.31
C PRO A 450 17.90 15.88 -2.81
N PHE A 451 17.58 14.91 -3.65
CA PHE A 451 17.87 14.93 -5.08
C PHE A 451 16.70 15.42 -5.94
N THR A 452 15.58 15.78 -5.31
CA THR A 452 14.40 16.34 -5.97
C THR A 452 14.68 17.76 -6.46
N SER A 453 14.36 18.03 -7.73
CA SER A 453 14.52 19.35 -8.33
C SER A 453 13.45 20.32 -7.82
N PRO A 454 13.81 21.59 -7.52
CA PRO A 454 12.82 22.63 -7.29
C PRO A 454 12.07 22.96 -8.59
N LEU A 455 10.85 23.47 -8.45
CA LEU A 455 10.00 23.88 -9.56
C LEU A 455 10.40 25.29 -10.03
N ASN A 456 11.09 25.38 -11.18
CA ASN A 456 11.42 26.62 -11.87
C ASN A 456 12.17 27.69 -11.03
N LEU A 457 13.08 27.26 -10.15
CA LEU A 457 13.91 28.16 -9.33
C LEU A 457 15.38 28.03 -9.68
N SER A 458 16.12 29.16 -9.64
CA SER A 458 17.57 29.15 -9.62
C SER A 458 18.11 28.81 -8.21
N PRO A 459 19.40 28.41 -8.07
CA PRO A 459 20.00 28.19 -6.75
C PRO A 459 19.88 29.41 -5.82
N GLU A 460 20.04 30.63 -6.34
CA GLU A 460 19.94 31.87 -5.58
C GLU A 460 18.51 32.14 -5.11
N GLN A 461 17.54 31.92 -5.99
CA GLN A 461 16.10 32.06 -5.65
C GLN A 461 15.69 31.05 -4.58
N LEU A 462 16.15 29.81 -4.71
CA LEU A 462 15.89 28.75 -3.73
C LEU A 462 16.45 29.12 -2.34
N LYS A 463 17.70 29.58 -2.28
CA LYS A 463 18.32 30.01 -1.01
C LYS A 463 17.65 31.25 -0.40
N ALA A 464 17.09 32.12 -1.23
CA ALA A 464 16.42 33.34 -0.75
C ALA A 464 15.11 33.04 0.00
N ASN A 465 14.31 32.10 -0.49
CA ASN A 465 13.01 31.75 0.06
C ASN A 465 12.76 30.22 0.04
N PRO A 466 13.49 29.45 0.83
CA PRO A 466 13.37 27.97 0.82
C PRO A 466 12.00 27.48 1.33
N GLU A 467 11.34 28.23 2.21
CA GLU A 467 10.04 27.87 2.79
C GLU A 467 8.88 27.94 1.77
N GLU A 468 9.01 28.77 0.75
CA GLU A 468 8.01 28.91 -0.32
C GLU A 468 8.30 28.04 -1.54
N ALA A 469 9.45 27.35 -1.54
CA ALA A 469 9.88 26.58 -2.68
C ALA A 469 9.01 25.34 -2.89
N LEU A 470 8.50 25.18 -4.11
CA LEU A 470 7.82 23.99 -4.56
C LEU A 470 8.80 23.04 -5.26
N SER A 471 8.56 21.75 -5.13
CA SER A 471 9.34 20.71 -5.79
C SER A 471 8.66 20.21 -7.06
N ASN A 472 9.45 19.73 -8.00
CA ASN A 472 8.95 19.05 -9.19
C ASN A 472 8.69 17.55 -8.90
N ALA A 473 7.93 17.31 -7.84
CA ALA A 473 7.52 15.98 -7.39
C ALA A 473 6.06 15.71 -7.78
N TYR A 474 5.74 14.42 -7.88
CA TYR A 474 4.41 13.95 -8.27
C TYR A 474 4.16 12.57 -7.66
N ASP A 475 3.00 12.42 -7.00
CA ASP A 475 2.56 11.17 -6.42
C ASP A 475 1.27 10.69 -7.10
N MET A 476 1.22 9.41 -7.44
CA MET A 476 -0.01 8.75 -7.88
C MET A 476 -0.75 8.24 -6.67
N VAL A 477 -1.99 8.66 -6.54
CA VAL A 477 -2.89 8.25 -5.46
C VAL A 477 -4.05 7.46 -6.04
N LEU A 478 -4.38 6.34 -5.41
CA LEU A 478 -5.51 5.50 -5.80
C LEU A 478 -6.30 5.09 -4.54
N ASN A 479 -7.56 5.50 -4.47
CA ASN A 479 -8.44 5.17 -3.36
C ASN A 479 -7.88 5.53 -1.96
N GLY A 480 -7.22 6.68 -1.86
CA GLY A 480 -6.63 7.15 -0.60
C GLY A 480 -5.26 6.56 -0.25
N TYR A 481 -4.67 5.78 -1.16
CA TYR A 481 -3.32 5.25 -1.02
C TYR A 481 -2.38 5.90 -2.04
N GLU A 482 -1.25 6.41 -1.58
CA GLU A 482 -0.12 6.70 -2.45
C GLU A 482 0.43 5.37 -2.97
N VAL A 483 0.26 5.11 -4.25
CA VAL A 483 0.72 3.86 -4.89
C VAL A 483 2.08 4.00 -5.55
N GLY A 484 2.48 5.22 -5.84
CA GLY A 484 3.80 5.53 -6.39
C GLY A 484 4.11 7.01 -6.28
N GLY A 485 5.38 7.32 -6.06
CA GLY A 485 5.88 8.68 -5.98
C GLY A 485 7.15 8.86 -6.78
N GLY A 486 7.34 10.05 -7.31
CA GLY A 486 8.48 10.40 -8.12
C GLY A 486 8.75 11.90 -8.21
N SER A 487 9.80 12.23 -8.91
CA SER A 487 10.17 13.63 -9.17
C SER A 487 11.11 13.76 -10.37
N VAL A 488 11.24 14.97 -10.87
CA VAL A 488 12.40 15.39 -11.65
C VAL A 488 13.58 15.57 -10.71
N ARG A 489 14.77 15.06 -11.10
CA ARG A 489 15.96 15.09 -10.25
C ARG A 489 16.79 16.32 -10.57
N ILE A 490 17.57 16.74 -9.58
CA ILE A 490 18.64 17.73 -9.80
C ILE A 490 19.71 17.11 -10.68
N HIS A 491 20.11 17.83 -11.75
CA HIS A 491 21.12 17.34 -12.68
C HIS A 491 22.36 18.25 -12.80
N ASN A 492 22.47 19.26 -11.94
CA ASN A 492 23.65 20.13 -11.87
C ASN A 492 24.16 20.27 -10.43
N ALA A 493 25.47 20.46 -10.31
CA ALA A 493 26.15 20.50 -9.01
C ALA A 493 25.80 21.74 -8.18
N GLU A 494 25.53 22.87 -8.80
CA GLU A 494 25.23 24.14 -8.10
C GLU A 494 23.89 24.06 -7.37
N MET A 495 22.86 23.55 -8.05
CA MET A 495 21.56 23.33 -7.43
C MET A 495 21.63 22.28 -6.31
N GLN A 496 22.37 21.18 -6.53
CA GLN A 496 22.53 20.15 -5.51
C GLN A 496 23.23 20.67 -4.26
N SER A 497 24.27 21.51 -4.45
CA SER A 497 24.94 22.17 -3.32
C SER A 497 23.99 23.11 -2.58
N ALA A 498 23.16 23.90 -3.30
CA ALA A 498 22.18 24.79 -2.67
C ALA A 498 21.18 24.01 -1.79
N VAL A 499 20.69 22.88 -2.25
CA VAL A 499 19.77 22.03 -1.48
C VAL A 499 20.45 21.45 -0.24
N PHE A 500 21.67 20.96 -0.37
CA PHE A 500 22.41 20.43 0.76
C PHE A 500 22.72 21.50 1.82
N ASP A 501 23.05 22.73 1.39
CA ASP A 501 23.29 23.85 2.29
C ASP A 501 22.03 24.17 3.13
N ILE A 502 20.84 24.20 2.48
CA ILE A 502 19.55 24.44 3.14
C ILE A 502 19.24 23.32 4.15
N LEU A 503 19.57 22.07 3.82
CA LEU A 503 19.40 20.92 4.71
C LEU A 503 20.44 20.84 5.83
N GLY A 504 21.39 21.77 5.87
CA GLY A 504 22.44 21.79 6.90
C GLY A 504 23.45 20.64 6.77
N ILE A 505 23.56 20.01 5.61
CA ILE A 505 24.52 18.94 5.35
C ILE A 505 25.89 19.55 5.02
N THR A 506 26.85 19.37 5.92
CA THR A 506 28.20 19.95 5.75
C THR A 506 28.93 19.40 4.51
N PRO A 507 29.89 20.14 3.94
CA PRO A 507 30.68 19.65 2.80
C PRO A 507 31.36 18.30 3.06
N GLU A 508 31.83 18.07 4.31
CA GLU A 508 32.43 16.78 4.69
C GLU A 508 31.40 15.65 4.66
N GLU A 509 30.20 15.89 5.20
CA GLU A 509 29.10 14.92 5.14
C GLU A 509 28.62 14.67 3.72
N GLN A 510 28.50 15.73 2.90
CA GLN A 510 28.18 15.60 1.48
C GLN A 510 29.17 14.68 0.77
N ARG A 511 30.48 14.89 1.02
CA ARG A 511 31.53 14.07 0.44
C ARG A 511 31.50 12.63 0.94
N LEU A 512 31.28 12.45 2.23
CA LEU A 512 31.23 11.13 2.86
C LEU A 512 30.03 10.31 2.37
N LYS A 513 28.84 10.92 2.30
CA LYS A 513 27.57 10.22 2.00
C LYS A 513 27.31 10.13 0.50
N PHE A 514 27.59 11.18 -0.27
CA PHE A 514 27.18 11.36 -1.66
C PHE A 514 28.31 11.70 -2.63
N GLY A 515 29.57 11.57 -2.20
CA GLY A 515 30.73 12.00 -2.99
C GLY A 515 30.73 11.42 -4.42
N PHE A 516 30.37 10.16 -4.57
CA PHE A 516 30.32 9.52 -5.89
C PHE A 516 29.23 10.11 -6.81
N LEU A 517 28.07 10.51 -6.27
CA LEU A 517 27.02 11.17 -7.05
C LEU A 517 27.43 12.60 -7.43
N LEU A 518 28.02 13.35 -6.47
CA LEU A 518 28.52 14.71 -6.71
C LEU A 518 29.62 14.74 -7.77
N ASP A 519 30.49 13.74 -7.78
CA ASP A 519 31.50 13.60 -8.83
C ASP A 519 30.85 13.27 -10.19
N ALA A 520 29.87 12.39 -10.22
CA ALA A 520 29.17 12.02 -11.44
C ALA A 520 28.41 13.22 -12.08
N LEU A 521 27.85 14.12 -11.26
CA LEU A 521 27.18 15.34 -11.74
C LEU A 521 28.08 16.26 -12.57
N LYS A 522 29.41 16.13 -12.45
CA LYS A 522 30.38 16.96 -13.19
C LYS A 522 30.58 16.48 -14.63
N PHE A 523 30.09 15.30 -15.01
CA PHE A 523 30.39 14.66 -16.29
C PHE A 523 29.20 14.61 -17.24
N GLY A 524 28.52 15.74 -17.45
CA GLY A 524 27.46 15.86 -18.45
C GLY A 524 26.19 15.09 -18.09
N THR A 525 25.77 15.19 -16.86
CA THR A 525 24.53 14.58 -16.38
C THR A 525 23.32 15.05 -17.17
N PRO A 526 22.52 14.13 -17.77
CA PRO A 526 21.31 14.51 -18.47
C PRO A 526 20.22 14.93 -17.47
N PRO A 527 19.25 15.76 -17.88
CA PRO A 527 18.02 15.91 -17.11
C PRO A 527 17.33 14.54 -17.01
N HIS A 528 16.89 14.17 -15.81
CA HIS A 528 16.32 12.85 -15.56
C HIS A 528 15.21 12.93 -14.50
N ALA A 529 14.28 12.01 -14.63
CA ALA A 529 13.07 11.94 -13.79
C ALA A 529 12.63 10.49 -13.63
N GLY A 530 12.05 10.17 -12.53
CA GLY A 530 11.61 8.81 -12.26
C GLY A 530 10.48 8.73 -11.27
N LEU A 531 10.09 7.48 -11.00
CA LEU A 531 9.01 7.15 -10.08
C LEU A 531 9.21 5.72 -9.56
N ALA A 532 8.76 5.46 -8.36
CA ALA A 532 8.71 4.11 -7.82
C ALA A 532 7.29 3.80 -7.34
N PHE A 533 6.77 2.64 -7.76
CA PHE A 533 5.51 2.10 -7.23
C PHE A 533 5.80 1.07 -6.13
N GLY A 534 5.00 1.07 -5.09
CA GLY A 534 4.94 -0.04 -4.14
C GLY A 534 4.16 -1.21 -4.75
N LEU A 535 4.85 -2.24 -5.24
CA LEU A 535 4.19 -3.41 -5.85
C LEU A 535 3.24 -4.10 -4.87
N ASP A 536 3.64 -4.25 -3.61
CA ASP A 536 2.81 -4.87 -2.58
C ASP A 536 1.50 -4.10 -2.38
N ARG A 537 1.55 -2.77 -2.38
CA ARG A 537 0.38 -1.91 -2.24
C ARG A 537 -0.53 -1.96 -3.47
N LEU A 538 0.03 -1.96 -4.68
CA LEU A 538 -0.74 -2.15 -5.91
C LEU A 538 -1.48 -3.49 -5.91
N VAL A 539 -0.80 -4.57 -5.53
CA VAL A 539 -1.42 -5.90 -5.45
C VAL A 539 -2.46 -5.98 -4.35
N MET A 540 -2.24 -5.32 -3.22
CA MET A 540 -3.24 -5.20 -2.14
C MET A 540 -4.54 -4.58 -2.67
N LEU A 541 -4.45 -3.49 -3.44
CA LEU A 541 -5.61 -2.85 -4.07
C LEU A 541 -6.26 -3.74 -5.14
N LEU A 542 -5.47 -4.37 -6.00
CA LEU A 542 -5.96 -5.33 -7.01
C LEU A 542 -6.73 -6.49 -6.38
N CYS A 543 -6.31 -6.96 -5.21
CA CYS A 543 -6.94 -8.05 -4.47
C CYS A 543 -8.12 -7.61 -3.60
N GLY A 544 -8.35 -6.31 -3.43
CA GLY A 544 -9.40 -5.77 -2.56
C GLY A 544 -9.20 -6.11 -1.08
N THR A 545 -7.95 -6.19 -0.60
CA THR A 545 -7.62 -6.39 0.80
C THR A 545 -7.00 -5.13 1.41
N GLU A 546 -7.17 -4.95 2.71
CA GLU A 546 -6.59 -3.81 3.46
C GLU A 546 -5.27 -4.18 4.17
N ASN A 547 -4.84 -5.45 4.08
CA ASN A 547 -3.65 -5.95 4.77
C ASN A 547 -2.57 -6.38 3.76
N ILE A 548 -1.46 -5.69 3.76
CA ILE A 548 -0.33 -5.97 2.85
C ILE A 548 0.26 -7.38 3.04
N ARG A 549 0.15 -7.95 4.24
CA ARG A 549 0.62 -9.33 4.53
C ARG A 549 -0.16 -10.40 3.79
N ASP A 550 -1.36 -10.09 3.31
CA ASP A 550 -2.18 -11.02 2.54
C ASP A 550 -1.69 -11.22 1.10
N VAL A 551 -0.87 -10.32 0.59
CA VAL A 551 -0.36 -10.33 -0.80
C VAL A 551 1.14 -10.59 -0.92
N ILE A 552 1.79 -10.87 0.20
CA ILE A 552 3.20 -11.28 0.28
C ILE A 552 3.25 -12.74 0.71
N ALA A 553 4.02 -13.56 0.00
CA ALA A 553 4.08 -15.00 0.29
C ALA A 553 4.50 -15.27 1.73
N PHE A 554 5.61 -14.68 2.20
CA PHE A 554 6.17 -14.87 3.53
C PHE A 554 6.48 -13.51 4.20
N PRO A 555 5.44 -12.80 4.69
CA PRO A 555 5.61 -11.50 5.31
C PRO A 555 6.13 -11.61 6.74
N LYS A 556 6.64 -10.49 7.27
CA LYS A 556 6.91 -10.32 8.71
C LYS A 556 5.65 -9.88 9.45
N THR A 557 5.61 -10.17 10.74
CA THR A 557 4.62 -9.60 11.67
C THR A 557 4.83 -8.09 11.86
N THR A 558 3.92 -7.41 12.54
CA THR A 558 4.08 -6.00 12.94
C THR A 558 5.26 -5.76 13.89
N ALA A 559 5.78 -6.82 14.52
CA ALA A 559 6.99 -6.80 15.33
C ALA A 559 8.26 -7.14 14.53
N ALA A 560 8.21 -7.08 13.20
CA ALA A 560 9.31 -7.42 12.28
C ALA A 560 9.87 -8.85 12.46
N ALA A 561 9.03 -9.80 12.86
CA ALA A 561 9.42 -11.19 13.09
C ALA A 561 8.78 -12.15 12.07
N CYS A 562 9.48 -13.20 11.72
CA CYS A 562 8.94 -14.34 10.96
C CYS A 562 8.64 -15.50 11.91
N LEU A 563 7.36 -15.78 12.15
CA LEU A 563 6.93 -16.87 13.07
C LEU A 563 7.19 -18.28 12.51
N MET A 564 7.37 -18.39 11.21
CA MET A 564 7.63 -19.66 10.53
C MET A 564 9.09 -20.10 10.66
N THR A 565 10.03 -19.14 10.60
CA THR A 565 11.47 -19.40 10.60
C THR A 565 12.18 -18.97 11.88
N ASP A 566 11.44 -18.41 12.84
CA ASP A 566 11.97 -17.80 14.06
C ASP A 566 13.03 -16.71 13.79
N ALA A 567 12.86 -15.94 12.70
CA ALA A 567 13.73 -14.81 12.38
C ALA A 567 13.14 -13.51 12.97
N PRO A 568 13.96 -12.60 13.55
CA PRO A 568 15.40 -12.73 13.74
C PRO A 568 15.75 -13.71 14.87
N SER A 569 16.90 -14.37 14.77
CA SER A 569 17.39 -15.30 15.76
C SER A 569 18.80 -14.92 16.25
N LEU A 570 19.26 -15.57 17.30
CA LEU A 570 20.61 -15.37 17.82
C LEU A 570 21.64 -15.79 16.78
N ALA A 571 22.65 -14.96 16.58
CA ALA A 571 23.77 -15.29 15.71
C ALA A 571 24.67 -16.34 16.35
N ASN A 572 25.28 -17.19 15.51
CA ASN A 572 26.28 -18.15 15.97
C ASN A 572 27.50 -17.40 16.55
N PRO A 573 27.95 -17.71 17.80
CA PRO A 573 29.10 -17.04 18.41
C PRO A 573 30.38 -17.08 17.55
N ALA A 574 30.66 -18.21 16.89
CA ALA A 574 31.83 -18.32 16.01
C ALA A 574 31.74 -17.38 14.81
N ALA A 575 30.55 -17.18 14.25
CA ALA A 575 30.34 -16.21 13.16
C ALA A 575 30.54 -14.76 13.64
N LEU A 576 30.11 -14.43 14.86
CA LEU A 576 30.35 -13.09 15.44
C LEU A 576 31.84 -12.84 15.68
N GLU A 577 32.57 -13.85 16.18
CA GLU A 577 34.04 -13.76 16.37
C GLU A 577 34.75 -13.57 15.03
N GLU A 578 34.37 -14.32 14.00
CA GLU A 578 34.94 -14.16 12.64
C GLU A 578 34.70 -12.75 12.09
N LEU A 579 33.54 -12.15 12.37
CA LEU A 579 33.19 -10.78 11.99
C LEU A 579 33.81 -9.70 12.91
N ALA A 580 34.46 -10.10 14.00
CA ALA A 580 34.95 -9.20 15.05
C ALA A 580 33.83 -8.31 15.66
N ILE A 581 32.66 -8.88 15.91
CA ILE A 581 31.49 -8.21 16.46
C ILE A 581 31.14 -8.79 17.83
N ALA A 582 30.80 -7.93 18.78
CA ALA A 582 30.23 -8.31 20.07
C ALA A 582 28.81 -7.75 20.23
N VAL A 583 27.89 -8.58 20.71
CA VAL A 583 26.53 -8.14 21.04
C VAL A 583 26.53 -7.53 22.44
N LYS A 584 26.17 -6.25 22.52
CA LYS A 584 25.95 -5.55 23.78
C LYS A 584 24.44 -5.43 24.02
N LEU A 585 23.90 -6.25 24.90
CA LEU A 585 22.50 -6.11 25.33
C LEU A 585 22.40 -4.95 26.32
N ALA A 586 21.34 -4.14 26.17
CA ALA A 586 21.01 -3.16 27.19
C ALA A 586 20.73 -3.92 28.51
N THR A 587 21.36 -3.50 29.60
CA THR A 587 20.97 -3.93 30.94
C THR A 587 19.51 -3.53 31.10
N LYS A 588 18.62 -4.50 31.36
CA LYS A 588 17.26 -4.20 31.78
C LYS A 588 17.40 -3.35 33.04
N ASP A 589 17.07 -2.07 32.93
CA ASP A 589 16.84 -1.26 34.11
C ASP A 589 15.77 -1.99 34.91
N LYS A 590 16.13 -2.35 36.14
CA LYS A 590 15.20 -2.93 37.11
C LYS A 590 14.18 -1.83 37.41
N ALA A 591 13.02 -1.89 36.75
CA ALA A 591 11.82 -1.15 37.16
C ALA A 591 11.02 -2.00 38.16
#